data_6de6cd2db632df99f0c595af8ccfc069
#
_entry.id   6de6cd2db632df99f0c595af8ccfc069
#
_cell.length_a   1.000
_cell.length_b   1.000
_cell.length_c   1.000
_cell.angle_alpha   90.00
_cell.angle_beta   90.00
_cell.angle_gamma   90.00
#
_symmetry.space_group_name_H-M   'P 1'
#
loop_
_entity.id
_entity.type
_entity.pdbx_description
1 polymer ?
#
loop_
_entity_poly.entity_id
_entity_poly.type
_entity_poly.pdbx_seq_one_letter_code
_entity_poly.pdbx_strand_id
1 'polypeptide(L)'
;MEPDLTEAIKREKSGTLHRAVLALALPACLVLSACMGAGSSAVSALALDETTTASIAPLSAESEIMSDETVIRDLVGNLGRDELASSQPWSNPLTGSAGVISNLSTLTEGARTCRLFQTTRHSFDGVALFNGRVCSRPDGGWDLVSLDRA
;
A
#
# COMPACT_ATOMS: atom_id res chain seq x y z
N MET A 1 61.13 28.13 -28.47
CA MET A 1 60.23 27.27 -27.66
C MET A 1 59.68 28.13 -26.57
N GLU A 2 58.62 28.90 -26.92
CA GLU A 2 57.96 29.85 -25.99
C GLU A 2 56.95 29.10 -25.17
N PRO A 3 56.93 29.25 -23.85
CA PRO A 3 55.92 28.64 -23.01
C PRO A 3 54.58 29.35 -23.24
N ASP A 4 53.53 28.56 -23.45
CA ASP A 4 52.17 29.02 -23.72
C ASP A 4 51.63 29.77 -22.49
N LEU A 5 51.51 31.08 -22.61
CA LEU A 5 50.98 31.99 -21.60
C LEU A 5 49.52 31.69 -21.26
N THR A 6 48.81 30.98 -22.10
CA THR A 6 47.41 30.60 -21.88
C THR A 6 47.22 29.51 -20.82
N GLU A 7 48.18 28.56 -20.70
CA GLU A 7 48.16 27.52 -19.66
C GLU A 7 48.46 28.09 -18.25
N ALA A 8 49.36 29.12 -18.18
CA ALA A 8 49.66 29.74 -16.90
C ALA A 8 48.49 30.53 -16.32
N ILE A 9 47.75 31.24 -17.15
CA ILE A 9 46.55 32.01 -16.73
C ILE A 9 45.40 31.08 -16.30
N LYS A 10 45.24 29.91 -16.96
CA LYS A 10 44.23 28.93 -16.61
C LYS A 10 44.50 28.26 -15.25
N ARG A 11 45.77 28.00 -14.93
CA ARG A 11 46.19 27.41 -13.67
C ARG A 11 46.00 28.36 -12.48
N GLU A 12 46.28 29.66 -12.69
CA GLU A 12 46.13 30.71 -11.67
C GLU A 12 44.63 30.93 -11.29
N LYS A 13 43.74 31.01 -12.31
CA LYS A 13 42.31 31.13 -12.11
C LYS A 13 41.69 29.93 -11.39
N SER A 14 42.17 28.70 -11.70
CA SER A 14 41.67 27.49 -11.04
C SER A 14 42.06 27.44 -9.56
N GLY A 15 43.29 27.86 -9.23
CA GLY A 15 43.75 27.91 -7.85
C GLY A 15 43.02 28.91 -6.97
N THR A 16 42.66 30.07 -7.52
CA THR A 16 41.95 31.13 -6.80
C THR A 16 40.51 30.76 -6.57
N LEU A 17 39.86 30.09 -7.54
CA LEU A 17 38.48 29.63 -7.42
C LEU A 17 38.37 28.52 -6.34
N HIS A 18 39.31 27.57 -6.30
CA HIS A 18 39.31 26.51 -5.28
C HIS A 18 39.54 27.06 -3.88
N ARG A 19 40.42 28.06 -3.72
CA ARG A 19 40.65 28.70 -2.40
C ARG A 19 39.45 29.51 -1.95
N ALA A 20 38.71 30.18 -2.85
CA ALA A 20 37.52 30.91 -2.54
C ALA A 20 36.35 29.97 -2.13
N VAL A 21 36.19 28.85 -2.81
CA VAL A 21 35.16 27.84 -2.49
C VAL A 21 35.46 27.17 -1.16
N LEU A 22 36.73 26.83 -0.86
CA LEU A 22 37.08 26.28 0.45
C LEU A 22 36.89 27.28 1.60
N ALA A 23 37.16 28.56 1.37
CA ALA A 23 36.98 29.59 2.38
C ALA A 23 35.51 29.89 2.71
N LEU A 24 34.61 29.71 1.75
CA LEU A 24 33.16 29.83 1.97
C LEU A 24 32.50 28.55 2.54
N ALA A 25 33.07 27.39 2.25
CA ALA A 25 32.52 26.11 2.74
C ALA A 25 32.76 25.89 4.26
N LEU A 26 33.89 26.37 4.77
CA LEU A 26 34.24 26.24 6.18
C LEU A 26 33.25 26.92 7.15
N PRO A 27 32.82 28.19 6.95
CA PRO A 27 31.85 28.80 7.85
C PRO A 27 30.45 28.22 7.72
N ALA A 28 30.08 27.65 6.56
CA ALA A 28 28.77 27.03 6.37
C ALA A 28 28.63 25.73 7.19
N CYS A 29 29.68 24.95 7.35
CA CYS A 29 29.66 23.74 8.18
C CYS A 29 29.59 24.04 9.70
N LEU A 30 30.14 25.17 10.14
CA LEU A 30 30.10 25.58 11.55
C LEU A 30 28.72 26.06 12.00
N VAL A 31 27.88 26.58 11.09
CA VAL A 31 26.52 27.04 11.41
C VAL A 31 25.54 25.86 11.53
N LEU A 32 25.78 24.73 10.84
CA LEU A 32 24.94 23.54 10.96
C LEU A 32 25.16 22.74 12.25
N SER A 33 26.30 22.92 12.90
CA SER A 33 26.60 22.20 14.16
C SER A 33 25.92 22.78 15.39
N ALA A 34 25.35 23.97 15.31
CA ALA A 34 24.71 24.67 16.43
C ALA A 34 23.27 24.20 16.72
N CYS A 35 22.68 23.37 15.86
CA CYS A 35 21.30 22.86 16.04
C CYS A 35 21.21 21.59 16.90
N MET A 36 22.32 20.98 17.35
CA MET A 36 22.28 19.76 18.15
C MET A 36 22.36 19.97 19.65
N GLY A 37 22.45 21.20 20.13
CA GLY A 37 22.65 21.50 21.58
C GLY A 37 21.46 22.09 22.34
N ALA A 38 20.36 22.45 21.65
CA ALA A 38 19.24 23.14 22.33
C ALA A 38 17.96 22.26 22.43
N GLY A 39 18.05 20.97 22.11
CA GLY A 39 16.91 20.08 22.04
C GLY A 39 16.53 19.33 23.32
N SER A 40 17.35 19.35 24.37
CA SER A 40 17.07 18.52 25.54
C SER A 40 16.09 19.14 26.55
N SER A 41 15.78 20.42 26.46
CA SER A 41 14.80 21.06 27.35
C SER A 41 13.42 21.26 26.73
N ALA A 42 13.29 21.19 25.38
CA ALA A 42 12.01 21.31 24.69
C ALA A 42 11.30 19.96 24.56
N VAL A 43 12.04 18.86 24.66
CA VAL A 43 11.45 17.49 24.56
C VAL A 43 10.73 17.10 25.85
N SER A 44 11.06 17.72 26.98
CA SER A 44 10.34 17.48 28.24
C SER A 44 9.02 18.23 28.37
N ALA A 45 8.74 19.20 27.49
CA ALA A 45 7.45 19.90 27.44
C ALA A 45 6.47 19.30 26.40
N LEU A 46 6.97 18.49 25.49
CA LEU A 46 6.18 17.48 24.79
C LEU A 46 6.20 16.24 25.69
N ALA A 47 5.48 16.31 26.82
CA ALA A 47 4.86 15.11 27.33
C ALA A 47 4.14 14.55 26.09
N LEU A 48 4.72 13.54 25.45
CA LEU A 48 3.96 12.62 24.65
C LEU A 48 2.88 12.17 25.61
N ASP A 49 1.73 12.87 25.51
CA ASP A 49 0.48 12.21 25.77
C ASP A 49 0.72 10.85 25.13
N GLU A 50 0.78 9.80 25.93
CA GLU A 50 0.68 8.46 25.41
C GLU A 50 -0.64 8.50 24.63
N THR A 51 -0.52 8.96 23.38
CA THR A 51 -1.55 8.70 22.42
C THR A 51 -1.52 7.20 22.41
N THR A 52 -2.34 6.64 23.28
CA THR A 52 -2.78 5.27 23.17
C THR A 52 -3.16 5.18 21.72
N THR A 53 -2.25 4.70 20.88
CA THR A 53 -2.61 4.19 19.58
C THR A 53 -3.69 3.22 19.94
N ALA A 54 -4.95 3.65 19.70
CA ALA A 54 -6.11 2.85 20.02
C ALA A 54 -5.74 1.47 19.53
N SER A 55 -5.48 0.57 20.44
CA SER A 55 -5.24 -0.82 20.12
C SER A 55 -6.57 -1.25 19.51
N ILE A 56 -6.66 -1.18 18.19
CA ILE A 56 -7.76 -1.80 17.48
C ILE A 56 -7.59 -3.26 17.88
N ALA A 57 -8.51 -3.73 18.72
CA ALA A 57 -8.51 -5.13 19.12
C ALA A 57 -8.45 -5.92 17.81
N PRO A 58 -7.48 -6.83 17.64
CA PRO A 58 -7.37 -7.59 16.41
C PRO A 58 -8.73 -8.27 16.20
N LEU A 59 -9.26 -8.15 14.99
CA LEU A 59 -10.46 -8.88 14.59
C LEU A 59 -10.15 -10.36 14.83
N SER A 60 -11.13 -11.12 15.31
CA SER A 60 -10.97 -12.57 15.34
C SER A 60 -10.82 -13.08 13.90
N ALA A 61 -10.09 -14.16 13.69
CA ALA A 61 -9.91 -14.75 12.35
C ALA A 61 -11.27 -15.00 11.66
N GLU A 62 -12.28 -15.34 12.41
CA GLU A 62 -13.65 -15.54 11.94
C GLU A 62 -14.28 -14.21 11.46
N SER A 63 -14.10 -13.13 12.20
CA SER A 63 -14.60 -11.79 11.82
C SER A 63 -13.88 -11.26 10.58
N GLU A 64 -12.60 -11.55 10.40
CA GLU A 64 -11.85 -11.18 9.21
C GLU A 64 -12.38 -11.91 7.97
N ILE A 65 -12.61 -13.23 8.09
CA ILE A 65 -13.17 -14.03 6.99
C ILE A 65 -14.54 -13.49 6.60
N MET A 66 -15.44 -13.23 7.53
CA MET A 66 -16.76 -12.65 7.25
C MET A 66 -16.70 -11.28 6.59
N SER A 67 -15.72 -10.47 6.97
CA SER A 67 -15.49 -9.17 6.32
C SER A 67 -15.01 -9.33 4.88
N ASP A 68 -14.08 -10.26 4.63
CA ASP A 68 -13.58 -10.57 3.30
C ASP A 68 -14.67 -11.15 2.40
N GLU A 69 -15.51 -12.05 2.93
CA GLU A 69 -16.68 -12.63 2.26
C GLU A 69 -17.65 -11.56 1.77
N THR A 70 -17.86 -10.51 2.58
CA THR A 70 -18.72 -9.38 2.21
C THR A 70 -18.14 -8.64 1.00
N VAL A 71 -16.84 -8.33 1.00
CA VAL A 71 -16.16 -7.67 -0.12
C VAL A 71 -16.24 -8.52 -1.38
N ILE A 72 -15.94 -9.82 -1.28
CA ILE A 72 -15.97 -10.75 -2.41
C ILE A 72 -17.39 -10.87 -2.98
N ARG A 73 -18.40 -11.04 -2.12
CA ARG A 73 -19.81 -11.11 -2.53
C ARG A 73 -20.23 -9.87 -3.32
N ASP A 74 -19.93 -8.69 -2.78
CA ASP A 74 -20.33 -7.44 -3.39
C ASP A 74 -19.62 -7.19 -4.71
N LEU A 75 -18.32 -7.51 -4.79
CA LEU A 75 -17.57 -7.43 -6.04
C LEU A 75 -18.16 -8.38 -7.08
N VAL A 76 -18.23 -9.69 -6.80
CA VAL A 76 -18.71 -10.69 -7.75
C VAL A 76 -20.15 -10.43 -8.15
N GLY A 77 -21.00 -10.00 -7.21
CA GLY A 77 -22.40 -9.70 -7.48
C GLY A 77 -22.61 -8.53 -8.43
N ASN A 78 -21.77 -7.53 -8.37
CA ASN A 78 -21.93 -6.29 -9.15
C ASN A 78 -21.13 -6.23 -10.45
N LEU A 79 -20.36 -7.28 -10.81
CA LEU A 79 -19.61 -7.33 -12.07
C LEU A 79 -20.53 -7.18 -13.29
N GLY A 80 -20.12 -6.34 -14.21
CA GLY A 80 -20.73 -6.26 -15.55
C GLY A 80 -20.44 -7.48 -16.40
N ARG A 81 -21.17 -7.64 -17.51
CA ARG A 81 -20.98 -8.79 -18.43
C ARG A 81 -19.57 -8.87 -18.99
N ASP A 82 -18.99 -7.73 -19.30
CA ASP A 82 -17.65 -7.66 -19.90
C ASP A 82 -16.55 -8.04 -18.88
N GLU A 83 -16.81 -7.80 -17.60
CA GLU A 83 -15.88 -8.10 -16.52
C GLU A 83 -15.88 -9.59 -16.13
N LEU A 84 -16.97 -10.30 -16.40
CA LEU A 84 -17.06 -11.75 -16.12
C LEU A 84 -16.06 -12.60 -16.88
N ALA A 85 -15.53 -12.10 -17.99
CA ALA A 85 -14.56 -12.81 -18.83
C ALA A 85 -13.10 -12.62 -18.35
N SER A 86 -12.87 -11.75 -17.39
CA SER A 86 -11.53 -11.39 -16.89
C SER A 86 -11.38 -11.63 -15.40
N SER A 87 -10.14 -11.83 -14.97
CA SER A 87 -9.85 -11.93 -13.53
C SER A 87 -10.03 -10.57 -12.87
N GLN A 88 -10.61 -10.56 -11.66
CA GLN A 88 -10.93 -9.36 -10.89
C GLN A 88 -10.11 -9.31 -9.60
N PRO A 89 -9.25 -8.32 -9.41
CA PRO A 89 -8.56 -8.14 -8.14
C PRO A 89 -9.54 -7.61 -7.07
N TRP A 90 -9.32 -8.02 -5.82
CA TRP A 90 -10.04 -7.50 -4.67
C TRP A 90 -9.11 -7.23 -3.51
N SER A 91 -9.50 -6.32 -2.63
CA SER A 91 -8.80 -6.05 -1.38
C SER A 91 -9.76 -5.57 -0.31
N ASN A 92 -9.48 -5.93 0.93
CA ASN A 92 -10.23 -5.50 2.10
C ASN A 92 -9.31 -4.68 3.02
N PRO A 93 -9.48 -3.36 3.08
CA PRO A 93 -8.62 -2.52 3.90
C PRO A 93 -8.84 -2.73 5.41
N LEU A 94 -9.96 -3.33 5.83
CA LEU A 94 -10.25 -3.60 7.24
C LEU A 94 -9.43 -4.77 7.78
N THR A 95 -9.18 -5.79 6.94
CA THR A 95 -8.44 -6.99 7.30
C THR A 95 -7.02 -7.01 6.73
N GLY A 96 -6.74 -6.16 5.74
CA GLY A 96 -5.50 -6.20 4.97
C GLY A 96 -5.42 -7.37 3.99
N SER A 97 -6.50 -8.17 3.87
CA SER A 97 -6.56 -9.28 2.92
C SER A 97 -6.75 -8.77 1.50
N ALA A 98 -6.21 -9.51 0.54
CA ALA A 98 -6.36 -9.24 -0.88
C ALA A 98 -6.32 -10.53 -1.69
N GLY A 99 -6.79 -10.47 -2.94
CA GLY A 99 -6.74 -11.63 -3.81
C GLY A 99 -7.21 -11.35 -5.22
N VAL A 100 -7.43 -12.43 -5.97
CA VAL A 100 -7.90 -12.36 -7.36
C VAL A 100 -9.02 -13.36 -7.54
N ILE A 101 -10.16 -12.88 -8.04
CA ILE A 101 -11.27 -13.70 -8.47
C ILE A 101 -11.03 -14.12 -9.92
N SER A 102 -11.21 -15.41 -10.20
CA SER A 102 -10.99 -16.03 -11.51
C SER A 102 -12.03 -17.12 -11.77
N ASN A 103 -11.99 -17.71 -12.95
CA ASN A 103 -12.87 -18.81 -13.36
C ASN A 103 -14.37 -18.51 -13.14
N LEU A 104 -14.76 -17.25 -13.41
CA LEU A 104 -16.14 -16.80 -13.29
C LEU A 104 -17.04 -17.50 -14.32
N SER A 105 -18.13 -18.07 -13.85
CA SER A 105 -19.19 -18.60 -14.69
C SER A 105 -20.56 -18.23 -14.12
N THR A 106 -21.54 -18.12 -15.00
CA THR A 106 -22.91 -17.76 -14.62
C THR A 106 -23.83 -18.92 -14.95
N LEU A 107 -24.72 -19.24 -14.03
CA LEU A 107 -25.76 -20.24 -14.21
C LEU A 107 -27.10 -19.72 -13.64
N THR A 108 -28.19 -20.33 -14.09
CA THR A 108 -29.53 -20.02 -13.60
C THR A 108 -30.04 -21.18 -12.81
N GLU A 109 -30.39 -20.94 -11.54
CA GLU A 109 -31.01 -21.92 -10.64
C GLU A 109 -32.43 -21.46 -10.28
N GLY A 110 -33.42 -22.07 -10.92
CA GLY A 110 -34.81 -21.61 -10.79
C GLY A 110 -34.99 -20.18 -11.28
N ALA A 111 -35.41 -19.27 -10.39
CA ALA A 111 -35.56 -17.84 -10.70
C ALA A 111 -34.33 -16.99 -10.33
N ARG A 112 -33.26 -17.61 -9.87
CA ARG A 112 -32.05 -16.92 -9.41
C ARG A 112 -30.92 -17.05 -10.43
N THR A 113 -30.18 -15.97 -10.63
CA THR A 113 -28.90 -16.00 -11.33
C THR A 113 -27.81 -16.24 -10.29
N CYS A 114 -26.99 -17.26 -10.52
CA CYS A 114 -25.85 -17.58 -9.67
C CYS A 114 -24.53 -17.42 -10.45
N ARG A 115 -23.49 -17.03 -9.74
CA ARG A 115 -22.12 -16.92 -10.26
C ARG A 115 -21.21 -17.83 -9.46
N LEU A 116 -20.52 -18.71 -10.14
CA LEU A 116 -19.47 -19.55 -9.58
C LEU A 116 -18.13 -18.89 -9.86
N PHE A 117 -17.21 -18.97 -8.92
CA PHE A 117 -15.89 -18.37 -9.06
C PHE A 117 -14.86 -19.11 -8.22
N GLN A 118 -13.58 -18.86 -8.53
CA GLN A 118 -12.47 -19.15 -7.64
C GLN A 118 -11.85 -17.85 -7.17
N THR A 119 -11.33 -17.82 -5.96
CA THR A 119 -10.58 -16.67 -5.46
C THR A 119 -9.37 -17.10 -4.65
N THR A 120 -8.25 -16.41 -4.84
CA THR A 120 -7.16 -16.46 -3.87
C THR A 120 -7.46 -15.50 -2.73
N ARG A 121 -7.02 -15.84 -1.53
CA ARG A 121 -6.98 -14.97 -0.37
C ARG A 121 -5.56 -14.93 0.17
N HIS A 122 -4.95 -13.78 0.15
CA HIS A 122 -3.67 -13.47 0.76
C HIS A 122 -3.97 -12.72 2.05
N SER A 123 -3.58 -13.25 3.18
CA SER A 123 -3.75 -12.66 4.50
C SER A 123 -2.50 -12.90 5.34
N PHE A 124 -2.48 -12.42 6.57
CA PHE A 124 -1.38 -12.69 7.49
C PHE A 124 -1.17 -14.20 7.76
N ASP A 125 -2.22 -15.02 7.60
CA ASP A 125 -2.16 -16.48 7.73
C ASP A 125 -1.53 -17.18 6.51
N GLY A 126 -1.26 -16.43 5.44
CA GLY A 126 -0.72 -16.93 4.19
C GLY A 126 -1.67 -16.84 3.01
N VAL A 127 -1.48 -17.73 2.03
CA VAL A 127 -2.26 -17.74 0.79
C VAL A 127 -3.13 -19.01 0.75
N ALA A 128 -4.40 -18.83 0.45
CA ALA A 128 -5.35 -19.93 0.26
C ALA A 128 -6.19 -19.70 -1.00
N LEU A 129 -6.65 -20.80 -1.59
CA LEU A 129 -7.58 -20.82 -2.71
C LEU A 129 -8.96 -21.25 -2.22
N PHE A 130 -9.99 -20.58 -2.70
CA PHE A 130 -11.38 -20.86 -2.37
C PHE A 130 -12.22 -21.01 -3.63
N ASN A 131 -13.23 -21.85 -3.56
CA ASN A 131 -14.32 -21.93 -4.53
C ASN A 131 -15.54 -21.26 -3.92
N GLY A 132 -16.15 -20.33 -4.67
CA GLY A 132 -17.28 -19.57 -4.16
C GLY A 132 -18.48 -19.59 -5.10
N ARG A 133 -19.65 -19.32 -4.49
CA ARG A 133 -20.90 -19.13 -5.21
C ARG A 133 -21.69 -18.00 -4.60
N VAL A 134 -22.08 -17.03 -5.45
CA VAL A 134 -23.04 -15.98 -5.10
C VAL A 134 -24.29 -16.12 -5.96
N CYS A 135 -25.45 -15.86 -5.38
CA CYS A 135 -26.72 -15.92 -6.10
C CYS A 135 -27.54 -14.65 -5.88
N SER A 136 -28.24 -14.20 -6.94
CA SER A 136 -29.08 -13.01 -6.87
C SER A 136 -30.29 -13.23 -5.96
N ARG A 137 -30.69 -12.17 -5.27
CA ARG A 137 -31.92 -12.12 -4.48
C ARG A 137 -33.05 -11.44 -5.27
N PRO A 138 -34.33 -11.68 -4.90
CA PRO A 138 -35.45 -11.00 -5.52
C PRO A 138 -35.45 -9.47 -5.36
N ASP A 139 -34.80 -8.95 -4.31
CA ASP A 139 -34.66 -7.54 -4.02
C ASP A 139 -33.51 -6.85 -4.80
N GLY A 140 -32.83 -7.57 -5.68
CA GLY A 140 -31.69 -7.11 -6.48
C GLY A 140 -30.34 -7.22 -5.79
N GLY A 141 -30.29 -7.68 -4.54
CA GLY A 141 -29.05 -7.96 -3.84
C GLY A 141 -28.43 -9.30 -4.22
N TRP A 142 -27.30 -9.63 -3.60
CA TRP A 142 -26.60 -10.88 -3.78
C TRP A 142 -26.32 -11.56 -2.43
N ASP A 143 -26.45 -12.88 -2.39
CA ASP A 143 -26.09 -13.72 -1.26
C ASP A 143 -24.82 -14.51 -1.60
N LEU A 144 -23.86 -14.54 -0.68
CA LEU A 144 -22.81 -15.54 -0.73
C LEU A 144 -23.37 -16.87 -0.20
N VAL A 145 -23.50 -17.83 -1.09
CA VAL A 145 -24.09 -19.15 -0.76
C VAL A 145 -23.03 -20.06 -0.19
N SER A 146 -21.83 -20.01 -0.74
CA SER A 146 -20.68 -20.77 -0.22
C SER A 146 -19.36 -20.07 -0.57
N LEU A 147 -18.36 -20.29 0.29
CA LEU A 147 -16.95 -19.98 0.07
C LEU A 147 -16.12 -21.06 0.76
N ASP A 148 -15.79 -22.09 0.02
CA ASP A 148 -15.14 -23.28 0.55
C ASP A 148 -13.68 -23.32 0.13
N ARG A 149 -12.81 -23.70 1.04
CA ARG A 149 -11.39 -23.87 0.74
C ARG A 149 -11.21 -25.00 -0.30
N ALA A 150 -10.42 -24.73 -1.35
CA ALA A 150 -10.16 -25.69 -2.41
C ALA A 150 -9.11 -26.75 -2.02
#